data_7fa0bde20faf3a82a6a374ce8726477a
#
_entry.id   7fa0bde20faf3a82a6a374ce8726477a
#
_cell.length_a   1.000
_cell.length_b   1.000
_cell.length_c   1.000
_cell.angle_alpha   90.00
_cell.angle_beta   90.00
_cell.angle_gamma   90.00
#
_symmetry.space_group_name_H-M   'P 1'
#
loop_
_entity.id
_entity.type
_entity.pdbx_description
1 polymer ?
#
loop_
_entity_poly.entity_id
_entity_poly.type
_entity_poly.pdbx_seq_one_letter_code
_entity_poly.pdbx_strand_id
1 'polypeptide(L)'
;MNSIKIYTCHHKPSAFLNASIIKPLHVGKANSYNDIGCIGDDTGDNISFKNPFYCELTAHYWVWKNESLSDYVGFMHYRRHLNFSSEQSFPEDNWGVVNSPVIDADYEKQFGLTDTAIQDCISEIGRASCRERV
;
A
#
# COMPACT_ATOMS: atom_id res chain seq x y z
N MET A 1 5.40 10.93 17.20
CA MET A 1 5.55 10.14 15.96
C MET A 1 4.18 9.96 15.32
N ASN A 2 4.06 10.17 14.02
CA ASN A 2 2.78 10.01 13.32
C ASN A 2 2.38 8.54 13.22
N SER A 3 1.08 8.27 13.37
CA SER A 3 0.55 6.95 13.07
C SER A 3 0.32 6.83 11.57
N ILE A 4 0.82 5.74 10.98
CA ILE A 4 0.79 5.50 9.54
C ILE A 4 0.27 4.08 9.29
N LYS A 5 -0.69 3.96 8.39
CA LYS A 5 -1.17 2.68 7.89
C LYS A 5 -1.18 2.72 6.37
N ILE A 6 -0.50 1.76 5.76
CA ILE A 6 -0.49 1.60 4.31
C ILE A 6 -1.02 0.21 3.99
N TYR A 7 -2.03 0.14 3.14
CA TYR A 7 -2.66 -1.13 2.75
C TYR A 7 -2.20 -1.50 1.36
N THR A 8 -1.70 -2.73 1.22
CA THR A 8 -1.43 -3.30 -0.11
C THR A 8 -2.62 -4.13 -0.55
N CYS A 9 -3.18 -3.79 -1.71
CA CYS A 9 -4.38 -4.44 -2.23
C CYS A 9 -4.00 -5.68 -3.03
N HIS A 10 -4.46 -6.84 -2.58
CA HIS A 10 -4.20 -8.14 -3.19
C HIS A 10 -5.50 -8.77 -3.66
N HIS A 11 -5.50 -9.40 -4.83
CA HIS A 11 -6.64 -10.15 -5.34
C HIS A 11 -6.30 -11.61 -5.65
N LYS A 12 -5.04 -11.99 -5.51
CA LYS A 12 -4.55 -13.36 -5.71
C LYS A 12 -3.34 -13.60 -4.82
N PRO A 13 -2.92 -14.85 -4.61
CA PRO A 13 -1.72 -15.14 -3.85
C PRO A 13 -0.51 -14.42 -4.42
N SER A 14 0.22 -13.72 -3.55
CA SER A 14 1.37 -12.89 -3.94
C SER A 14 2.22 -12.62 -2.70
N ALA A 15 3.43 -12.10 -2.90
CA ALA A 15 4.33 -11.77 -1.81
C ALA A 15 3.76 -10.65 -0.94
N PHE A 16 3.90 -10.79 0.37
CA PHE A 16 3.57 -9.74 1.34
C PHE A 16 4.83 -9.01 1.77
N LEU A 17 4.72 -7.69 1.89
CA LEU A 17 5.80 -6.88 2.46
C LEU A 17 5.83 -7.05 3.98
N ASN A 18 7.04 -7.00 4.56
CA ASN A 18 7.25 -7.33 5.97
C ASN A 18 7.13 -6.14 6.93
N ALA A 19 7.14 -4.91 6.44
CA ALA A 19 7.02 -3.74 7.32
C ALA A 19 5.69 -3.77 8.08
N SER A 20 5.72 -3.46 9.37
CA SER A 20 4.50 -3.48 10.21
C SER A 20 3.49 -2.39 9.81
N ILE A 21 3.97 -1.29 9.26
CA ILE A 21 3.13 -0.19 8.73
C ILE A 21 2.32 -0.66 7.52
N ILE A 22 2.85 -1.60 6.74
CA ILE A 22 2.22 -2.09 5.51
C ILE A 22 1.37 -3.31 5.84
N LYS A 23 0.07 -3.20 5.57
CA LYS A 23 -0.93 -4.23 5.88
C LYS A 23 -1.51 -4.79 4.59
N PRO A 24 -1.32 -6.09 4.31
CA PRO A 24 -1.98 -6.70 3.15
C PRO A 24 -3.48 -6.79 3.37
N LEU A 25 -4.25 -6.53 2.31
CA LEU A 25 -5.71 -6.57 2.33
C LEU A 25 -6.22 -7.28 1.09
N HIS A 26 -7.03 -8.33 1.28
CA HIS A 26 -7.66 -9.05 0.18
C HIS A 26 -8.86 -8.28 -0.33
N VAL A 27 -8.72 -7.69 -1.50
CA VAL A 27 -9.73 -6.82 -2.14
C VAL A 27 -10.70 -7.66 -2.96
N GLY A 28 -11.99 -7.42 -2.82
CA GLY A 28 -13.01 -8.20 -3.49
C GLY A 28 -13.15 -9.62 -2.94
N LYS A 29 -12.82 -9.82 -1.67
CA LYS A 29 -12.84 -11.17 -1.06
C LYS A 29 -14.22 -11.81 -1.12
N ALA A 30 -15.29 -11.04 -1.09
CA ALA A 30 -16.66 -11.57 -1.18
C ALA A 30 -16.91 -12.38 -2.46
N ASN A 31 -16.17 -12.09 -3.52
CA ASN A 31 -16.28 -12.78 -4.82
C ASN A 31 -15.17 -13.82 -5.03
N SER A 32 -14.34 -14.07 -4.03
CA SER A 32 -13.22 -15.00 -4.12
C SER A 32 -13.52 -16.30 -3.39
N TYR A 33 -13.09 -17.41 -3.97
CA TYR A 33 -13.19 -18.73 -3.34
C TYR A 33 -11.93 -19.10 -2.58
N ASN A 34 -10.85 -18.32 -2.70
CA ASN A 34 -9.55 -18.64 -2.15
C ASN A 34 -9.21 -17.73 -0.97
N ASP A 35 -8.62 -18.30 0.07
CA ASP A 35 -7.99 -17.55 1.13
C ASP A 35 -6.52 -17.32 0.75
N ILE A 36 -6.10 -16.06 0.66
CA ILE A 36 -4.73 -15.70 0.29
C ILE A 36 -3.85 -15.35 1.51
N GLY A 37 -4.36 -15.59 2.73
CA GLY A 37 -3.56 -15.46 3.94
C GLY A 37 -3.52 -14.07 4.57
N CYS A 38 -4.43 -13.18 4.20
CA CYS A 38 -4.55 -11.85 4.82
C CYS A 38 -6.01 -11.50 5.09
N ILE A 39 -6.23 -10.41 5.85
CA ILE A 39 -7.59 -9.94 6.11
C ILE A 39 -8.25 -9.51 4.80
N GLY A 40 -9.57 -9.61 4.75
CA GLY A 40 -10.34 -9.25 3.58
C GLY A 40 -11.18 -8.00 3.80
N ASP A 41 -11.61 -7.41 2.70
CA ASP A 41 -12.48 -6.24 2.68
C ASP A 41 -13.98 -6.58 2.77
N ASP A 42 -14.31 -7.83 3.17
CA ASP A 42 -15.65 -8.39 3.16
C ASP A 42 -16.31 -8.47 4.55
N THR A 43 -15.70 -7.87 5.56
CA THR A 43 -16.21 -7.87 6.94
C THR A 43 -16.86 -6.54 7.30
N GLY A 44 -17.75 -6.55 8.29
CA GLY A 44 -18.41 -5.33 8.75
C GLY A 44 -19.17 -4.61 7.65
N ASP A 45 -19.17 -3.28 7.69
CA ASP A 45 -19.76 -2.45 6.64
C ASP A 45 -18.82 -2.47 5.42
N ASN A 46 -19.26 -3.10 4.33
CA ASN A 46 -18.40 -3.32 3.18
C ASN A 46 -19.18 -3.32 1.86
N ILE A 47 -18.46 -3.09 0.78
CA ILE A 47 -18.97 -3.20 -0.58
C ILE A 47 -18.11 -4.18 -1.40
N SER A 48 -17.53 -5.18 -0.73
CA SER A 48 -16.57 -6.12 -1.33
C SER A 48 -17.11 -6.78 -2.61
N PHE A 49 -18.40 -7.16 -2.62
CA PHE A 49 -19.03 -7.81 -3.76
C PHE A 49 -19.12 -6.88 -5.00
N LYS A 50 -18.96 -5.57 -4.83
CA LYS A 50 -18.96 -4.59 -5.93
C LYS A 50 -17.57 -4.38 -6.52
N ASN A 51 -16.58 -5.14 -6.08
CA ASN A 51 -15.20 -5.01 -6.56
C ASN A 51 -15.06 -5.06 -8.10
N PRO A 52 -15.83 -5.87 -8.85
CA PRO A 52 -15.74 -5.85 -10.31
C PRO A 52 -16.03 -4.49 -10.94
N PHE A 53 -16.78 -3.63 -10.25
CA PHE A 53 -17.15 -2.29 -10.73
C PHE A 53 -16.28 -1.19 -10.14
N TYR A 54 -15.82 -1.33 -8.89
CA TYR A 54 -15.13 -0.28 -8.17
C TYR A 54 -13.64 -0.56 -7.92
N CYS A 55 -13.16 -1.75 -8.26
CA CYS A 55 -11.75 -2.15 -8.11
C CYS A 55 -11.26 -1.89 -6.68
N GLU A 56 -10.11 -1.28 -6.51
CA GLU A 56 -9.51 -1.03 -5.19
C GLU A 56 -10.33 -0.09 -4.30
N LEU A 57 -11.34 0.58 -4.84
CA LEU A 57 -12.22 1.44 -4.01
C LEU A 57 -12.97 0.62 -2.96
N THR A 58 -13.17 -0.67 -3.15
CA THR A 58 -13.77 -1.54 -2.13
C THR A 58 -12.86 -1.65 -0.89
N ALA A 59 -11.54 -1.59 -1.08
CA ALA A 59 -10.58 -1.53 0.03
C ALA A 59 -10.66 -0.18 0.75
N HIS A 60 -10.71 0.93 0.01
CA HIS A 60 -10.83 2.27 0.58
C HIS A 60 -12.09 2.39 1.44
N TYR A 61 -13.22 1.88 0.93
CA TYR A 61 -14.48 1.88 1.67
C TYR A 61 -14.37 1.08 2.96
N TRP A 62 -13.81 -0.14 2.88
CA TRP A 62 -13.66 -1.02 4.04
C TRP A 62 -12.80 -0.38 5.13
N VAL A 63 -11.67 0.22 4.76
CA VAL A 63 -10.78 0.90 5.70
C VAL A 63 -11.51 2.07 6.35
N TRP A 64 -12.20 2.88 5.57
CA TRP A 64 -12.96 4.01 6.09
C TRP A 64 -14.02 3.59 7.12
N LYS A 65 -14.71 2.48 6.85
CA LYS A 65 -15.84 2.05 7.70
C LYS A 65 -15.42 1.19 8.90
N ASN A 66 -14.31 0.48 8.82
CA ASN A 66 -13.98 -0.56 9.79
C ASN A 66 -12.68 -0.36 10.55
N GLU A 67 -11.78 0.49 10.06
CA GLU A 67 -10.48 0.68 10.70
C GLU A 67 -10.44 1.95 11.54
N SER A 68 -9.59 1.94 12.57
CA SER A 68 -9.36 3.11 13.38
C SER A 68 -8.60 4.19 12.61
N LEU A 69 -8.85 5.44 12.95
CA LEU A 69 -8.19 6.58 12.32
C LEU A 69 -6.67 6.53 12.57
N SER A 70 -5.92 6.92 11.56
CA SER A 70 -4.48 7.13 11.61
C SER A 70 -4.18 8.54 11.09
N ASP A 71 -3.01 9.09 11.45
CA ASP A 71 -2.59 10.39 10.95
C ASP A 71 -2.42 10.36 9.44
N TYR A 72 -1.90 9.24 8.93
CA TYR A 72 -1.73 9.01 7.48
C TYR A 72 -2.25 7.63 7.11
N VAL A 73 -2.98 7.56 6.02
CA VAL A 73 -3.47 6.32 5.43
C VAL A 73 -3.10 6.31 3.95
N GLY A 74 -2.55 5.21 3.49
CA GLY A 74 -2.17 5.04 2.10
C GLY A 74 -2.61 3.69 1.55
N PHE A 75 -2.60 3.60 0.22
CA PHE A 75 -2.95 2.38 -0.49
C PHE A 75 -1.93 2.15 -1.60
N MET A 76 -1.53 0.89 -1.77
CA MET A 76 -0.65 0.45 -2.85
C MET A 76 -1.20 -0.82 -3.47
N HIS A 77 -0.84 -1.07 -4.71
CA HIS A 77 -1.13 -2.33 -5.38
C HIS A 77 -0.14 -3.41 -4.89
N TYR A 78 -0.52 -4.68 -4.90
CA TYR A 78 0.33 -5.76 -4.37
C TYR A 78 1.68 -5.91 -5.10
N ARG A 79 1.83 -5.37 -6.28
CA ARG A 79 3.09 -5.42 -7.06
C ARG A 79 3.50 -4.06 -7.63
N ARG A 80 2.90 -2.97 -7.15
CA ARG A 80 3.27 -1.61 -7.54
C ARG A 80 3.35 -0.78 -6.28
N HIS A 81 4.56 -0.44 -5.89
CA HIS A 81 4.82 0.19 -4.62
C HIS A 81 5.44 1.57 -4.82
N LEU A 82 5.19 2.45 -3.85
CA LEU A 82 5.87 3.73 -3.78
C LEU A 82 7.29 3.53 -3.26
N ASN A 83 8.21 4.36 -3.73
CA ASN A 83 9.57 4.38 -3.24
C ASN A 83 9.68 5.35 -2.05
N PHE A 84 9.92 4.80 -0.87
CA PHE A 84 10.11 5.59 0.36
C PHE A 84 11.58 5.80 0.72
N SER A 85 12.51 5.31 -0.10
CA SER A 85 13.93 5.50 0.15
C SER A 85 14.35 6.94 -0.16
N SER A 86 15.49 7.36 0.41
CA SER A 86 16.11 8.63 0.06
C SER A 86 16.74 8.61 -1.34
N GLU A 87 17.03 7.43 -1.87
CA GLU A 87 17.56 7.27 -3.22
C GLU A 87 16.43 7.33 -4.24
N GLN A 88 16.56 8.26 -5.20
CA GLN A 88 15.55 8.48 -6.22
C GLN A 88 16.08 8.28 -7.65
N SER A 89 17.36 7.93 -7.80
CA SER A 89 18.04 7.81 -9.10
C SER A 89 18.07 6.36 -9.59
N PHE A 90 16.90 5.79 -9.82
CA PHE A 90 16.77 4.45 -10.40
C PHE A 90 16.41 4.54 -11.88
N PRO A 91 16.89 3.57 -12.70
CA PRO A 91 16.45 3.50 -14.10
C PRO A 91 14.94 3.31 -14.21
N GLU A 92 14.30 4.16 -15.00
CA GLU A 92 12.86 4.14 -15.21
C GLU A 92 12.54 3.70 -16.65
N ASP A 93 11.37 3.09 -16.83
CA ASP A 93 10.82 2.82 -18.16
C ASP A 93 10.12 4.06 -18.73
N ASN A 94 9.47 3.92 -19.89
CA ASN A 94 8.77 5.03 -20.56
C ASN A 94 7.60 5.58 -19.76
N TRP A 95 7.16 4.88 -18.72
CA TRP A 95 6.05 5.27 -17.86
C TRP A 95 6.51 5.85 -16.52
N GLY A 96 7.81 6.01 -16.34
CA GLY A 96 8.38 6.47 -15.09
C GLY A 96 8.37 5.40 -14.00
N VAL A 97 8.37 4.14 -14.38
CA VAL A 97 8.33 3.00 -13.45
C VAL A 97 9.69 2.33 -13.38
N VAL A 98 10.18 2.08 -12.18
CA VAL A 98 11.36 1.26 -11.93
C VAL A 98 10.92 -0.19 -11.80
N ASN A 99 11.45 -1.05 -12.66
CA ASN A 99 11.07 -2.47 -12.68
C ASN A 99 12.04 -3.31 -11.87
N SER A 100 11.51 -4.24 -11.10
CA SER A 100 12.28 -5.22 -10.35
C SER A 100 11.72 -6.62 -10.62
N PRO A 101 12.60 -7.62 -10.85
CA PRO A 101 12.13 -8.97 -11.18
C PRO A 101 11.53 -9.72 -9.99
N VAL A 102 11.83 -9.31 -8.76
CA VAL A 102 11.42 -10.03 -7.56
C VAL A 102 11.12 -9.06 -6.41
N ILE A 103 10.17 -9.44 -5.57
CA ILE A 103 9.85 -8.74 -4.32
C ILE A 103 10.40 -9.60 -3.17
N ASP A 104 11.54 -9.19 -2.62
CA ASP A 104 12.24 -9.87 -1.53
C ASP A 104 12.77 -8.86 -0.51
N ALA A 105 13.58 -9.32 0.45
CA ALA A 105 14.14 -8.44 1.48
C ALA A 105 15.05 -7.35 0.89
N ASP A 106 15.80 -7.66 -0.16
CA ASP A 106 16.66 -6.68 -0.84
C ASP A 106 15.81 -5.62 -1.54
N TYR A 107 14.73 -6.02 -2.17
CA TYR A 107 13.77 -5.12 -2.78
C TYR A 107 13.18 -4.16 -1.75
N GLU A 108 12.73 -4.68 -0.62
CA GLU A 108 12.15 -3.86 0.46
C GLU A 108 13.16 -2.83 0.96
N LYS A 109 14.41 -3.25 1.16
CA LYS A 109 15.47 -2.37 1.61
C LYS A 109 15.82 -1.30 0.57
N GLN A 110 15.93 -1.69 -0.69
CA GLN A 110 16.30 -0.80 -1.79
C GLN A 110 15.28 0.33 -1.97
N PHE A 111 13.99 0.03 -1.87
CA PHE A 111 12.93 0.99 -2.11
C PHE A 111 12.31 1.58 -0.83
N GLY A 112 12.95 1.36 0.31
CA GLY A 112 12.53 1.97 1.56
C GLY A 112 11.19 1.46 2.08
N LEU A 113 10.85 0.21 1.79
CA LEU A 113 9.61 -0.41 2.24
C LEU A 113 9.82 -1.02 3.63
N THR A 114 10.32 -0.20 4.54
CA THR A 114 10.58 -0.52 5.94
C THR A 114 9.91 0.53 6.83
N ASP A 115 9.61 0.17 8.07
CA ASP A 115 8.94 1.09 8.99
C ASP A 115 9.75 2.38 9.17
N THR A 116 11.07 2.27 9.33
CA THR A 116 11.94 3.43 9.52
C THR A 116 11.95 4.36 8.30
N ALA A 117 12.15 3.80 7.12
CA ALA A 117 12.20 4.60 5.89
C ALA A 117 10.85 5.27 5.59
N ILE A 118 9.75 4.57 5.83
CA ILE A 118 8.41 5.12 5.65
C ILE A 118 8.16 6.26 6.65
N GLN A 119 8.49 6.08 7.92
CA GLN A 119 8.35 7.13 8.94
C GLN A 119 9.16 8.36 8.57
N ASP A 120 10.42 8.19 8.16
CA ASP A 120 11.29 9.31 7.79
C ASP A 120 10.74 10.05 6.57
N CYS A 121 10.31 9.32 5.55
CA CYS A 121 9.74 9.92 4.33
C CYS A 121 8.46 10.71 4.63
N ILE A 122 7.54 10.13 5.39
CA ILE A 122 6.27 10.78 5.73
C ILE A 122 6.50 12.02 6.59
N SER A 123 7.49 12.00 7.49
CA SER A 123 7.81 13.18 8.30
C SER A 123 8.25 14.39 7.46
N GLU A 124 8.78 14.15 6.26
CA GLU A 124 9.21 15.19 5.32
C GLU A 124 8.07 15.76 4.46
N ILE A 125 6.99 15.01 4.27
CA ILE A 125 5.89 15.40 3.36
C ILE A 125 5.29 16.74 3.73
N GLY A 126 5.05 16.99 5.01
CA GLY A 126 4.49 18.26 5.46
C GLY A 126 5.36 19.46 5.15
N ARG A 127 6.67 19.26 5.10
CA ARG A 127 7.63 20.31 4.75
C ARG A 127 7.74 20.52 3.25
N ALA A 128 7.71 19.41 2.49
CA ALA A 128 7.83 19.45 1.05
C ALA A 128 6.63 20.13 0.38
N SER A 129 5.43 19.88 0.87
CA SER A 129 4.20 20.43 0.29
C SER A 129 4.17 21.95 0.27
N CYS A 130 4.89 22.61 1.17
CA CYS A 130 4.97 24.07 1.21
C CYS A 130 5.93 24.62 0.15
N ARG A 131 6.85 23.80 -0.35
CA ARG A 131 7.85 24.23 -1.34
C ARG A 131 7.41 23.98 -2.78
N GLU A 132 6.62 22.96 -2.99
CA GLU A 132 6.22 22.54 -4.35
C GLU A 132 5.01 23.29 -4.90
N ARG A 133 4.42 24.16 -4.13
CA ARG A 133 3.27 24.98 -4.56
C ARG A 133 3.66 26.35 -5.13
N VAL A 134 4.91 26.54 -5.33
CA VAL A 134 5.41 27.79 -5.90
C VAL A 134 5.27 27.81 -7.40
#